data_b9795f6b8a6d1004fb04f9a4a66a1473
#
_entry.id   b9795f6b8a6d1004fb04f9a4a66a1473
#
_cell.length_a   1.000
_cell.length_b   1.000
_cell.length_c   1.000
_cell.angle_alpha   90.00
_cell.angle_beta   90.00
_cell.angle_gamma   90.00
#
_symmetry.space_group_name_H-M   'P 1'
#
loop_
_entity.id
_entity.type
_entity.pdbx_description
1 polymer ?
#
loop_
_entity_poly.entity_id
_entity_poly.type
_entity_poly.pdbx_seq_one_letter_code
_entity_poly.pdbx_strand_id
1 'polypeptide(L)'
;MRAQRAYPLSFATDVLSALLIGLMEFAEMWVIFHNVRQLGGLDLNAMLLLFGMSNTCFAIADMIVGHANTLPTYIRMGTLDAFYLRPQPLLLQLMTSDIQLRRVARIAVAATVLAFGLARNDIDWSAAHLVLFVVTLMSGIAIFAGLFVCAAGVQFFLIDGAELTNSFTYGGSYASMQPTSVFPTPMKLVFGFLIPVAFTSYLPAIALLGLPGPALLPDWLAWAAPVAATWVWAAALFLWRLGTRHYQGGGG
;
A
#
# COMPACT_ATOMS: atom_id res chain seq x y z
N MET A 1 5.21 22.76 1.03
CA MET A 1 5.23 23.25 -0.37
C MET A 1 6.21 24.42 -0.62
N ARG A 2 6.33 25.44 0.22
CA ARG A 2 7.30 26.55 -0.02
C ARG A 2 8.75 26.09 0.06
N ALA A 3 9.11 25.22 0.98
CA ALA A 3 10.46 24.69 1.13
C ALA A 3 10.93 23.85 -0.08
N GLN A 4 10.05 23.08 -0.70
CA GLN A 4 10.38 22.24 -1.85
C GLN A 4 10.56 23.04 -3.16
N ARG A 5 9.94 24.20 -3.27
CA ARG A 5 10.20 25.15 -4.38
C ARG A 5 11.57 25.85 -4.26
N ALA A 6 12.13 25.90 -3.05
CA ALA A 6 13.43 26.52 -2.81
C ALA A 6 14.61 25.62 -3.23
N TYR A 7 14.38 24.30 -3.41
CA TYR A 7 15.42 23.33 -3.77
C TYR A 7 15.00 22.49 -5.00
N PRO A 8 14.98 23.08 -6.20
CA PRO A 8 14.51 22.39 -7.41
C PRO A 8 15.36 21.17 -7.80
N LEU A 9 16.65 21.20 -7.48
CA LEU A 9 17.55 20.06 -7.73
C LEU A 9 17.18 18.86 -6.85
N SER A 10 16.93 19.06 -5.58
CA SER A 10 16.48 18.00 -4.67
C SER A 10 15.15 17.39 -5.11
N PHE A 11 14.22 18.22 -5.56
CA PHE A 11 12.96 17.73 -6.14
C PHE A 11 13.17 16.91 -7.41
N ALA A 12 14.06 17.36 -8.31
CA ALA A 12 14.37 16.62 -9.54
C ALA A 12 15.02 15.26 -9.24
N THR A 13 15.92 15.20 -8.25
CA THR A 13 16.54 13.93 -7.82
C THR A 13 15.52 13.00 -7.18
N ASP A 14 14.59 13.50 -6.38
CA ASP A 14 13.51 12.71 -5.78
C ASP A 14 12.57 12.11 -6.84
N VAL A 15 12.18 12.90 -7.84
CA VAL A 15 11.35 12.43 -8.97
C VAL A 15 12.11 11.41 -9.81
N LEU A 16 13.37 11.68 -10.13
CA LEU A 16 14.22 10.74 -10.89
C LEU A 16 14.38 9.41 -10.15
N SER A 17 14.61 9.44 -8.84
CA SER A 17 14.70 8.24 -8.00
C SER A 17 13.39 7.45 -8.02
N ALA A 18 12.24 8.10 -7.92
CA ALA A 18 10.94 7.44 -7.99
C ALA A 18 10.69 6.78 -9.36
N LEU A 19 11.09 7.45 -10.44
CA LEU A 19 11.03 6.91 -11.81
C LEU A 19 11.96 5.71 -11.98
N LEU A 20 13.19 5.79 -11.48
CA LEU A 20 14.16 4.70 -11.55
C LEU A 20 13.68 3.47 -10.80
N ILE A 21 13.11 3.64 -9.59
CA ILE A 21 12.52 2.53 -8.82
C ILE A 21 11.39 1.88 -9.63
N GLY A 22 10.45 2.67 -10.15
CA GLY A 22 9.35 2.15 -10.96
C GLY A 22 9.82 1.44 -12.24
N LEU A 23 10.89 1.94 -12.89
CA LEU A 23 11.50 1.28 -14.04
C LEU A 23 12.20 -0.04 -13.65
N MET A 24 12.84 -0.10 -12.49
CA MET A 24 13.44 -1.34 -11.97
C MET A 24 12.39 -2.40 -11.66
N GLU A 25 11.30 -2.01 -11.00
CA GLU A 25 10.16 -2.90 -10.71
C GLU A 25 9.53 -3.43 -12.02
N PHE A 26 9.36 -2.56 -13.02
CA PHE A 26 8.88 -2.96 -14.34
C PHE A 26 9.87 -3.89 -15.06
N ALA A 27 11.18 -3.59 -15.01
CA ALA A 27 12.22 -4.40 -15.62
C ALA A 27 12.30 -5.79 -14.98
N GLU A 28 12.15 -5.90 -13.65
CA GLU A 28 12.06 -7.18 -12.95
C GLU A 28 10.92 -8.03 -13.52
N MET A 29 9.73 -7.46 -13.64
CA MET A 29 8.58 -8.15 -14.22
C MET A 29 8.83 -8.55 -15.68
N TRP A 30 9.40 -7.64 -16.49
CA TRP A 30 9.71 -7.92 -17.89
C TRP A 30 10.72 -9.07 -18.04
N VAL A 31 11.78 -9.10 -17.22
CA VAL A 31 12.77 -10.19 -17.19
C VAL A 31 12.12 -11.54 -16.84
N ILE A 32 11.23 -11.55 -15.85
CA ILE A 32 10.51 -12.77 -15.48
C ILE A 32 9.71 -13.28 -16.69
N PHE A 33 8.91 -12.45 -17.32
CA PHE A 33 8.04 -12.85 -18.44
C PHE A 33 8.78 -13.08 -19.76
N HIS A 34 10.05 -12.64 -19.86
CA HIS A 34 10.91 -13.05 -20.97
C HIS A 34 11.29 -14.55 -20.88
N ASN A 35 11.33 -15.09 -19.67
CA ASN A 35 11.72 -16.49 -19.41
C ASN A 35 10.52 -17.43 -19.18
N VAL A 36 9.38 -16.90 -18.74
CA VAL A 36 8.17 -17.70 -18.50
C VAL A 36 6.97 -17.05 -19.18
N ARG A 37 6.06 -17.86 -19.71
CA ARG A 37 4.85 -17.35 -20.37
C ARG A 37 3.77 -16.93 -19.39
N GLN A 38 3.72 -17.56 -18.22
CA GLN A 38 2.74 -17.30 -17.17
C GLN A 38 3.37 -17.47 -15.80
N LEU A 39 2.98 -16.63 -14.86
CA LEU A 39 3.36 -16.72 -13.45
C LEU A 39 2.08 -16.83 -12.62
N GLY A 40 1.94 -17.97 -11.90
CA GLY A 40 0.74 -18.20 -11.08
C GLY A 40 -0.59 -18.19 -11.84
N GLY A 41 -0.57 -18.49 -13.13
CA GLY A 41 -1.75 -18.48 -14.01
C GLY A 41 -2.02 -17.13 -14.69
N LEU A 42 -1.21 -16.10 -14.42
CA LEU A 42 -1.32 -14.77 -15.02
C LEU A 42 -0.26 -14.60 -16.11
N ASP A 43 -0.65 -14.04 -17.24
CA ASP A 43 0.27 -13.59 -18.29
C ASP A 43 0.81 -12.18 -17.99
N LEU A 44 1.68 -11.65 -18.85
CA LEU A 44 2.27 -10.32 -18.68
C LEU A 44 1.21 -9.20 -18.59
N ASN A 45 0.13 -9.29 -19.38
CA ASN A 45 -0.89 -8.25 -19.38
C ASN A 45 -1.70 -8.26 -18.08
N ALA A 46 -2.08 -9.44 -17.59
CA ALA A 46 -2.75 -9.61 -16.31
C ALA A 46 -1.86 -9.15 -15.14
N MET A 47 -0.55 -9.42 -15.23
CA MET A 47 0.42 -8.94 -14.24
C MET A 47 0.58 -7.42 -14.26
N LEU A 48 0.53 -6.76 -15.41
CA LEU A 48 0.52 -5.29 -15.51
C LEU A 48 -0.71 -4.69 -14.83
N LEU A 49 -1.86 -5.32 -14.97
CA LEU A 49 -3.09 -4.91 -14.28
C LEU A 49 -2.93 -5.04 -12.76
N LEU A 50 -2.51 -6.22 -12.31
CA LEU A 50 -2.26 -6.52 -10.89
C LEU A 50 -1.26 -5.54 -10.27
N PHE A 51 -0.12 -5.37 -10.90
CA PHE A 51 0.95 -4.46 -10.49
C PHE A 51 0.47 -3.00 -10.45
N GLY A 52 -0.26 -2.56 -11.50
CA GLY A 52 -0.83 -1.22 -11.56
C GLY A 52 -1.84 -0.94 -10.45
N MET A 53 -2.73 -1.91 -10.15
CA MET A 53 -3.69 -1.81 -9.04
C MET A 53 -2.97 -1.71 -7.69
N SER A 54 -2.04 -2.62 -7.41
CA SER A 54 -1.26 -2.64 -6.18
C SER A 54 -0.52 -1.32 -5.95
N ASN A 55 0.29 -0.90 -6.92
CA ASN A 55 1.07 0.33 -6.82
C ASN A 55 0.21 1.58 -6.69
N THR A 56 -0.92 1.66 -7.39
CA THR A 56 -1.84 2.80 -7.29
C THR A 56 -2.44 2.88 -5.89
N CYS A 57 -2.94 1.75 -5.35
CA CYS A 57 -3.47 1.71 -3.99
C CYS A 57 -2.41 2.12 -2.96
N PHE A 58 -1.20 1.55 -3.07
CA PHE A 58 -0.11 1.85 -2.16
C PHE A 58 0.35 3.32 -2.25
N ALA A 59 0.57 3.85 -3.46
CA ALA A 59 1.05 5.21 -3.66
C ALA A 59 0.07 6.26 -3.14
N ILE A 60 -1.24 6.04 -3.33
CA ILE A 60 -2.28 6.94 -2.78
C ILE A 60 -2.32 6.83 -1.25
N ALA A 61 -2.27 5.63 -0.69
CA ALA A 61 -2.24 5.42 0.76
C ALA A 61 -0.98 6.04 1.39
N ASP A 62 0.20 5.84 0.77
CA ASP A 62 1.47 6.45 1.20
C ASP A 62 1.38 7.99 1.16
N MET A 63 0.75 8.57 0.13
CA MET A 63 0.55 10.01 0.06
C MET A 63 -0.30 10.54 1.22
N ILE A 64 -1.36 9.82 1.61
CA ILE A 64 -2.32 10.25 2.64
C ILE A 64 -1.77 10.01 4.05
N VAL A 65 -1.19 8.84 4.31
CA VAL A 65 -0.87 8.35 5.67
C VAL A 65 0.62 8.07 5.88
N GLY A 66 1.40 7.90 4.81
CA GLY A 66 2.77 7.40 4.89
C GLY A 66 3.72 8.25 5.74
N HIS A 67 3.38 9.52 6.03
CA HIS A 67 4.18 10.31 6.97
C HIS A 67 4.10 9.79 8.43
N ALA A 68 3.08 8.99 8.77
CA ALA A 68 2.99 8.34 10.08
C ALA A 68 4.18 7.40 10.38
N ASN A 69 4.87 6.88 9.35
CA ASN A 69 6.08 6.09 9.50
C ASN A 69 7.26 6.87 10.12
N THR A 70 7.21 8.21 10.15
CA THR A 70 8.24 9.03 10.80
C THR A 70 8.04 9.18 12.31
N LEU A 71 7.00 8.56 12.87
CA LEU A 71 6.69 8.62 14.31
C LEU A 71 7.89 8.29 15.21
N PRO A 72 8.74 7.25 14.95
CA PRO A 72 9.91 6.97 15.79
C PRO A 72 10.88 8.15 15.87
N THR A 73 11.00 8.92 14.80
CA THR A 73 11.85 10.11 14.77
C THR A 73 11.31 11.18 15.71
N TYR A 74 10.01 11.43 15.70
CA TYR A 74 9.37 12.38 16.62
C TYR A 74 9.49 11.93 18.08
N ILE A 75 9.34 10.63 18.37
CA ILE A 75 9.52 10.06 19.71
C ILE A 75 10.96 10.25 20.18
N ARG A 76 11.96 9.85 19.37
CA ARG A 76 13.39 9.98 19.73
C ARG A 76 13.86 11.41 19.95
N MET A 77 13.35 12.35 19.17
CA MET A 77 13.69 13.77 19.32
C MET A 77 12.88 14.49 20.42
N GLY A 78 11.95 13.81 21.09
CA GLY A 78 11.08 14.43 22.09
C GLY A 78 10.10 15.47 21.51
N THR A 79 10.01 15.57 20.18
CA THR A 79 9.16 16.57 19.51
C THR A 79 7.70 16.15 19.41
N LEU A 80 7.40 14.88 19.73
CA LEU A 80 6.04 14.36 19.75
C LEU A 80 5.16 15.06 20.79
N ASP A 81 5.74 15.48 21.93
CA ASP A 81 5.03 16.19 23.00
C ASP A 81 4.38 17.49 22.50
N ALA A 82 5.02 18.17 21.53
CA ALA A 82 4.47 19.37 20.92
C ALA A 82 3.17 19.12 20.15
N PHE A 83 2.95 17.90 19.64
CA PHE A 83 1.69 17.52 18.98
C PHE A 83 0.56 17.32 19.99
N TYR A 84 0.86 16.83 21.19
CA TYR A 84 -0.14 16.68 22.27
C TYR A 84 -0.65 18.01 22.83
N LEU A 85 0.11 19.11 22.65
CA LEU A 85 -0.33 20.45 23.06
C LEU A 85 -1.38 21.06 22.11
N ARG A 86 -1.61 20.46 20.95
CA ARG A 86 -2.56 20.96 19.95
C ARG A 86 -3.93 20.28 20.11
N PRO A 87 -5.04 20.97 19.89
CA PRO A 87 -6.39 20.42 20.09
C PRO A 87 -6.84 19.43 18.99
N GLN A 88 -5.96 19.04 18.08
CA GLN A 88 -6.28 18.13 16.96
C GLN A 88 -5.85 16.69 17.29
N PRO A 89 -6.55 15.66 16.74
CA PRO A 89 -6.15 14.27 16.91
C PRO A 89 -4.71 14.04 16.41
N LEU A 90 -3.88 13.37 17.22
CA LEU A 90 -2.46 13.13 16.94
C LEU A 90 -2.22 12.50 15.57
N LEU A 91 -3.02 11.48 15.21
CA LEU A 91 -2.90 10.82 13.90
C LEU A 91 -3.09 11.80 12.74
N LEU A 92 -4.11 12.66 12.82
CA LEU A 92 -4.40 13.66 11.79
C LEU A 92 -3.25 14.66 11.66
N GLN A 93 -2.67 15.10 12.78
CA GLN A 93 -1.52 16.00 12.78
C GLN A 93 -0.31 15.36 12.11
N LEU A 94 0.00 14.09 12.41
CA LEU A 94 1.09 13.34 11.77
C LEU A 94 0.87 13.21 10.26
N MET A 95 -0.34 12.83 9.83
CA MET A 95 -0.67 12.67 8.41
C MET A 95 -0.51 13.98 7.61
N THR A 96 -0.81 15.12 8.23
CA THR A 96 -0.81 16.42 7.57
C THR A 96 0.49 17.22 7.75
N SER A 97 1.44 16.75 8.56
CA SER A 97 2.64 17.50 8.93
C SER A 97 3.62 17.69 7.77
N ASP A 98 3.70 16.74 6.83
CA ASP A 98 4.53 16.87 5.63
C ASP A 98 3.90 16.17 4.42
N ILE A 99 3.59 16.94 3.37
CA ILE A 99 3.11 16.43 2.09
C ILE A 99 4.27 16.49 1.09
N GLN A 100 4.82 15.35 0.75
CA GLN A 100 5.98 15.23 -0.14
C GLN A 100 5.55 15.15 -1.60
N LEU A 101 5.99 16.09 -2.43
CA LEU A 101 5.67 16.13 -3.88
C LEU A 101 6.16 14.88 -4.64
N ARG A 102 7.23 14.23 -4.18
CA ARG A 102 7.73 12.96 -4.77
C ARG A 102 6.65 11.87 -4.78
N ARG A 103 5.72 11.88 -3.80
CA ARG A 103 4.61 10.92 -3.73
C ARG A 103 3.59 11.13 -4.85
N VAL A 104 3.41 12.37 -5.29
CA VAL A 104 2.56 12.68 -6.46
C VAL A 104 3.14 12.06 -7.74
N ALA A 105 4.47 12.15 -7.94
CA ALA A 105 5.14 11.53 -9.07
C ALA A 105 4.95 9.99 -9.05
N ARG A 106 5.05 9.37 -7.87
CA ARG A 106 4.80 7.93 -7.71
C ARG A 106 3.36 7.54 -8.08
N ILE A 107 2.37 8.33 -7.66
CA ILE A 107 0.96 8.11 -8.06
C ILE A 107 0.81 8.21 -9.57
N ALA A 108 1.42 9.20 -10.21
CA ALA A 108 1.33 9.37 -11.66
C ALA A 108 1.92 8.16 -12.41
N VAL A 109 3.08 7.66 -11.98
CA VAL A 109 3.69 6.45 -12.55
C VAL A 109 2.77 5.24 -12.35
N ALA A 110 2.29 5.01 -11.13
CA ALA A 110 1.42 3.89 -10.81
C ALA A 110 0.11 3.92 -11.61
N ALA A 111 -0.53 5.10 -11.71
CA ALA A 111 -1.74 5.30 -12.50
C ALA A 111 -1.51 5.06 -14.00
N THR A 112 -0.33 5.45 -14.52
CA THR A 112 0.04 5.17 -15.93
C THR A 112 0.15 3.68 -16.18
N VAL A 113 0.81 2.93 -15.28
CA VAL A 113 0.92 1.47 -15.40
C VAL A 113 -0.46 0.82 -15.27
N LEU A 114 -1.30 1.29 -14.34
CA LEU A 114 -2.68 0.80 -14.21
C LEU A 114 -3.48 1.04 -15.50
N ALA A 115 -3.43 2.24 -16.05
CA ALA A 115 -4.12 2.57 -17.30
C ALA A 115 -3.64 1.69 -18.46
N PHE A 116 -2.34 1.43 -18.52
CA PHE A 116 -1.76 0.53 -19.52
C PHE A 116 -2.20 -0.92 -19.30
N GLY A 117 -2.24 -1.41 -18.05
CA GLY A 117 -2.76 -2.72 -17.71
C GLY A 117 -4.23 -2.88 -18.08
N LEU A 118 -5.06 -1.87 -17.81
CA LEU A 118 -6.48 -1.85 -18.19
C LEU A 118 -6.66 -1.87 -19.73
N ALA A 119 -5.82 -1.14 -20.46
CA ALA A 119 -5.91 -1.05 -21.93
C ALA A 119 -5.40 -2.32 -22.66
N ARG A 120 -4.52 -3.11 -22.01
CA ARG A 120 -3.92 -4.31 -22.61
C ARG A 120 -4.70 -5.59 -22.31
N ASN A 121 -5.59 -5.56 -21.34
CA ASN A 121 -6.43 -6.69 -20.99
C ASN A 121 -7.83 -6.53 -21.59
N ASP A 122 -8.36 -7.63 -22.10
CA ASP A 122 -9.72 -7.69 -22.65
C ASP A 122 -10.70 -7.92 -21.49
N ILE A 123 -11.11 -6.81 -20.85
CA ILE A 123 -12.02 -6.83 -19.70
C ILE A 123 -13.43 -6.59 -20.21
N ASP A 124 -14.34 -7.50 -19.89
CA ASP A 124 -15.78 -7.31 -20.16
C ASP A 124 -16.37 -6.30 -19.16
N TRP A 125 -16.42 -5.03 -19.57
CA TRP A 125 -16.90 -3.92 -18.75
C TRP A 125 -18.42 -3.92 -18.59
N SER A 126 -18.92 -4.79 -17.73
CA SER A 126 -20.28 -4.70 -17.21
C SER A 126 -20.38 -3.66 -16.07
N ALA A 127 -21.60 -3.25 -15.74
CA ALA A 127 -21.83 -2.38 -14.58
C ALA A 127 -21.29 -3.01 -13.28
N ALA A 128 -21.37 -4.33 -13.14
CA ALA A 128 -20.83 -5.06 -11.99
C ALA A 128 -19.30 -4.98 -11.92
N HIS A 129 -18.60 -5.19 -13.05
CA HIS A 129 -17.14 -5.08 -13.10
C HIS A 129 -16.64 -3.65 -12.83
N LEU A 130 -17.38 -2.63 -13.31
CA LEU A 130 -17.04 -1.24 -13.00
C LEU A 130 -17.17 -0.95 -11.49
N VAL A 131 -18.27 -1.39 -10.88
CA VAL A 131 -18.48 -1.26 -9.43
C VAL A 131 -17.40 -2.03 -8.65
N LEU A 132 -17.10 -3.27 -9.06
CA LEU A 132 -16.06 -4.09 -8.46
C LEU A 132 -14.71 -3.37 -8.51
N PHE A 133 -14.31 -2.84 -9.66
CA PHE A 133 -13.05 -2.11 -9.83
C PHE A 133 -12.95 -0.92 -8.89
N VAL A 134 -14.00 -0.08 -8.83
CA VAL A 134 -14.00 1.11 -7.95
C VAL A 134 -13.97 0.70 -6.48
N VAL A 135 -14.82 -0.26 -6.07
CA VAL A 135 -14.91 -0.73 -4.69
C VAL A 135 -13.58 -1.36 -4.24
N THR A 136 -12.95 -2.19 -5.07
CA THR A 136 -11.68 -2.83 -4.72
C THR A 136 -10.52 -1.85 -4.70
N LEU A 137 -10.49 -0.87 -5.61
CA LEU A 137 -9.47 0.17 -5.60
C LEU A 137 -9.55 1.03 -4.33
N MET A 138 -10.75 1.48 -3.96
CA MET A 138 -10.97 2.26 -2.73
C MET A 138 -10.65 1.44 -1.48
N SER A 139 -11.05 0.17 -1.45
CA SER A 139 -10.73 -0.74 -0.35
C SER A 139 -9.23 -1.03 -0.26
N GLY A 140 -8.55 -1.17 -1.39
CA GLY A 140 -7.11 -1.37 -1.45
C GLY A 140 -6.33 -0.17 -0.90
N ILE A 141 -6.73 1.05 -1.25
CA ILE A 141 -6.19 2.28 -0.67
C ILE A 141 -6.42 2.28 0.86
N ALA A 142 -7.63 1.93 1.30
CA ALA A 142 -7.96 1.88 2.72
C ALA A 142 -7.15 0.79 3.46
N ILE A 143 -6.92 -0.38 2.86
CA ILE A 143 -6.10 -1.45 3.43
C ILE A 143 -4.67 -0.95 3.67
N PHE A 144 -4.01 -0.38 2.65
CA PHE A 144 -2.65 0.13 2.82
C PHE A 144 -2.59 1.29 3.82
N ALA A 145 -3.56 2.21 3.79
CA ALA A 145 -3.65 3.28 4.78
C ALA A 145 -3.75 2.73 6.21
N GLY A 146 -4.60 1.72 6.42
CA GLY A 146 -4.72 1.04 7.70
C GLY A 146 -3.43 0.34 8.13
N LEU A 147 -2.69 -0.30 7.21
CA LEU A 147 -1.40 -0.92 7.50
C LEU A 147 -0.35 0.12 7.96
N PHE A 148 -0.31 1.30 7.34
CA PHE A 148 0.55 2.40 7.82
C PHE A 148 0.17 2.84 9.25
N VAL A 149 -1.12 2.91 9.57
CA VAL A 149 -1.58 3.24 10.93
C VAL A 149 -1.27 2.13 11.92
N CYS A 150 -1.42 0.85 11.53
CA CYS A 150 -0.98 -0.30 12.33
C CYS A 150 0.51 -0.19 12.67
N ALA A 151 1.34 0.04 11.65
CA ALA A 151 2.78 0.20 11.80
C ALA A 151 3.12 1.34 12.77
N ALA A 152 2.49 2.51 12.60
CA ALA A 152 2.68 3.65 13.50
C ALA A 152 2.23 3.32 14.94
N GLY A 153 1.12 2.59 15.12
CA GLY A 153 0.66 2.16 16.45
C GLY A 153 1.66 1.24 17.16
N VAL A 154 2.29 0.32 16.43
CA VAL A 154 3.33 -0.60 16.95
C VAL A 154 4.61 0.14 17.32
N GLN A 155 4.95 1.23 16.62
CA GLN A 155 6.17 2.02 16.87
C GLN A 155 6.20 2.70 18.25
N PHE A 156 5.07 2.88 18.92
CA PHE A 156 5.04 3.35 20.30
C PHE A 156 5.65 2.35 21.30
N PHE A 157 5.66 1.06 20.96
CA PHE A 157 6.22 -0.01 21.80
C PHE A 157 7.66 -0.36 21.42
N LEU A 158 8.07 -0.06 20.18
CA LEU A 158 9.36 -0.46 19.63
C LEU A 158 10.15 0.79 19.23
N ILE A 159 11.03 1.26 20.12
CA ILE A 159 11.82 2.48 19.92
C ILE A 159 12.67 2.42 18.63
N ASP A 160 13.17 1.24 18.26
CA ASP A 160 13.93 0.98 17.04
C ASP A 160 13.19 0.04 16.04
N GLY A 161 11.88 -0.06 16.17
CA GLY A 161 11.06 -0.97 15.37
C GLY A 161 10.69 -0.47 13.96
N ALA A 162 11.28 0.62 13.48
CA ALA A 162 10.95 1.18 12.17
C ALA A 162 11.19 0.17 11.04
N GLU A 163 12.27 -0.60 11.08
CA GLU A 163 12.57 -1.63 10.06
C GLU A 163 11.57 -2.79 10.09
N LEU A 164 11.18 -3.24 11.30
CA LEU A 164 10.17 -4.27 11.46
C LEU A 164 8.81 -3.80 10.90
N THR A 165 8.39 -2.59 11.25
CA THR A 165 7.11 -2.03 10.75
C THR A 165 7.14 -1.77 9.25
N ASN A 166 8.28 -1.32 8.71
CA ASN A 166 8.49 -1.17 7.27
C ASN A 166 8.42 -2.51 6.53
N SER A 167 8.88 -3.61 7.13
CA SER A 167 8.75 -4.96 6.56
C SER A 167 7.29 -5.37 6.36
N PHE A 168 6.38 -4.96 7.21
CA PHE A 168 4.95 -5.21 7.04
C PHE A 168 4.29 -4.30 6.01
N THR A 169 4.63 -3.01 5.97
CA THR A 169 4.02 -2.05 5.04
C THR A 169 4.61 -2.20 3.64
N TYR A 170 5.92 -2.06 3.47
CA TYR A 170 6.58 -2.16 2.16
C TYR A 170 6.72 -3.61 1.71
N GLY A 171 7.00 -4.56 2.61
CA GLY A 171 6.98 -5.98 2.29
C GLY A 171 5.58 -6.47 1.90
N GLY A 172 4.53 -5.99 2.56
CA GLY A 172 3.14 -6.22 2.15
C GLY A 172 2.83 -5.64 0.77
N SER A 173 3.32 -4.44 0.48
CA SER A 173 3.20 -3.84 -0.85
C SER A 173 3.90 -4.69 -1.91
N TYR A 174 5.14 -5.12 -1.66
CA TYR A 174 5.88 -5.99 -2.58
C TYR A 174 5.15 -7.34 -2.79
N ALA A 175 4.63 -7.94 -1.73
CA ALA A 175 3.85 -9.17 -1.83
C ALA A 175 2.56 -8.99 -2.65
N SER A 176 1.93 -7.82 -2.60
CA SER A 176 0.72 -7.51 -3.38
C SER A 176 0.99 -7.31 -4.87
N MET A 177 2.23 -7.05 -5.26
CA MET A 177 2.65 -6.97 -6.67
C MET A 177 2.88 -8.34 -7.30
N GLN A 178 2.83 -9.42 -6.50
CA GLN A 178 3.02 -10.79 -6.96
C GLN A 178 1.69 -11.56 -6.95
N PRO A 179 1.48 -12.53 -7.88
CA PRO A 179 0.29 -13.34 -7.85
C PRO A 179 0.26 -14.16 -6.56
N THR A 180 -0.78 -13.98 -5.73
CA THR A 180 -0.89 -14.72 -4.46
C THR A 180 -0.97 -16.24 -4.68
N SER A 181 -1.33 -16.68 -5.89
CA SER A 181 -1.34 -18.11 -6.28
C SER A 181 0.02 -18.79 -6.17
N VAL A 182 1.14 -18.07 -6.37
CA VAL A 182 2.50 -18.63 -6.30
C VAL A 182 3.00 -18.85 -4.88
N PHE A 183 2.37 -18.23 -3.90
CA PHE A 183 2.79 -18.36 -2.51
C PHE A 183 2.43 -19.74 -1.92
N PRO A 184 3.25 -20.28 -1.00
CA PRO A 184 2.88 -21.45 -0.23
C PRO A 184 1.66 -21.14 0.67
N THR A 185 0.93 -22.18 1.06
CA THR A 185 -0.31 -22.05 1.84
C THR A 185 -0.23 -21.14 3.07
N PRO A 186 0.83 -21.21 3.92
CA PRO A 186 0.94 -20.29 5.06
C PRO A 186 1.01 -18.81 4.65
N MET A 187 1.73 -18.49 3.57
CA MET A 187 1.82 -17.13 3.07
C MET A 187 0.50 -16.65 2.42
N LYS A 188 -0.26 -17.58 1.78
CA LYS A 188 -1.61 -17.28 1.29
C LYS A 188 -2.56 -16.88 2.44
N LEU A 189 -2.43 -17.53 3.60
CA LEU A 189 -3.21 -17.20 4.78
C LEU A 189 -2.80 -15.84 5.36
N VAL A 190 -1.50 -15.56 5.41
CA VAL A 190 -0.99 -14.26 5.89
C VAL A 190 -1.44 -13.14 4.95
N PHE A 191 -1.11 -13.21 3.66
CA PHE A 191 -1.36 -12.12 2.71
C PHE A 191 -2.80 -12.10 2.15
N GLY A 192 -3.55 -13.18 2.34
CA GLY A 192 -4.97 -13.23 2.01
C GLY A 192 -5.88 -12.75 3.13
N PHE A 193 -5.51 -12.97 4.42
CA PHE A 193 -6.45 -12.76 5.52
C PHE A 193 -5.88 -11.95 6.69
N LEU A 194 -4.65 -12.22 7.14
CA LEU A 194 -4.05 -11.49 8.26
C LEU A 194 -3.63 -10.08 7.84
N ILE A 195 -2.87 -9.99 6.76
CA ILE A 195 -2.45 -8.75 6.10
C ILE A 195 -3.06 -8.77 4.69
N PRO A 196 -4.35 -8.44 4.52
CA PRO A 196 -5.13 -8.84 3.36
C PRO A 196 -4.78 -8.07 2.08
N VAL A 197 -3.51 -8.09 1.71
CA VAL A 197 -3.00 -7.39 0.51
C VAL A 197 -3.42 -8.07 -0.80
N ALA A 198 -3.84 -9.34 -0.77
CA ALA A 198 -4.42 -9.99 -1.94
C ALA A 198 -5.69 -9.28 -2.45
N PHE A 199 -6.41 -8.58 -1.57
CA PHE A 199 -7.59 -7.79 -1.92
C PHE A 199 -7.26 -6.47 -2.61
N THR A 200 -6.00 -6.02 -2.59
CA THR A 200 -5.61 -4.75 -3.23
C THR A 200 -5.33 -4.89 -4.72
N SER A 201 -5.04 -6.11 -5.19
CA SER A 201 -4.59 -6.35 -6.56
C SER A 201 -4.97 -7.73 -7.11
N TYR A 202 -4.52 -8.82 -6.46
CA TYR A 202 -4.67 -10.17 -7.00
C TYR A 202 -6.12 -10.59 -7.18
N LEU A 203 -6.93 -10.54 -6.12
CA LEU A 203 -8.33 -10.93 -6.19
C LEU A 203 -9.15 -10.07 -7.16
N PRO A 204 -9.03 -8.71 -7.14
CA PRO A 204 -9.70 -7.89 -8.14
C PRO A 204 -9.24 -8.19 -9.57
N ALA A 205 -7.93 -8.41 -9.79
CA ALA A 205 -7.42 -8.69 -11.13
C ALA A 205 -8.00 -9.99 -11.70
N ILE A 206 -7.97 -11.09 -10.93
CA ILE A 206 -8.54 -12.37 -11.42
C ILE A 206 -10.06 -12.28 -11.63
N ALA A 207 -10.78 -11.54 -10.75
CA ALA A 207 -12.22 -11.35 -10.89
C ALA A 207 -12.59 -10.53 -12.13
N LEU A 208 -11.83 -9.44 -12.42
CA LEU A 208 -12.03 -8.61 -13.62
C LEU A 208 -11.71 -9.36 -14.92
N LEU A 209 -10.74 -10.28 -14.87
CA LEU A 209 -10.29 -11.07 -16.01
C LEU A 209 -11.06 -12.39 -16.17
N GLY A 210 -12.00 -12.71 -15.27
CA GLY A 210 -12.74 -13.97 -15.29
C GLY A 210 -11.83 -15.20 -15.08
N LEU A 211 -10.69 -15.03 -14.39
CA LEU A 211 -9.73 -16.09 -14.14
C LEU A 211 -10.05 -16.82 -12.82
N PRO A 212 -9.93 -18.16 -12.76
CA PRO A 212 -10.19 -18.91 -11.54
C PRO A 212 -9.11 -18.63 -10.49
N GLY A 213 -9.54 -18.32 -9.29
CA GLY A 213 -8.64 -18.21 -8.13
C GLY A 213 -8.30 -19.58 -7.52
N PRO A 214 -7.21 -19.66 -6.70
CA PRO A 214 -6.92 -20.87 -5.93
C PRO A 214 -8.04 -21.14 -4.91
N ALA A 215 -8.16 -22.40 -4.46
CA ALA A 215 -9.25 -22.82 -3.56
C ALA A 215 -9.42 -21.96 -2.29
N LEU A 216 -8.33 -21.41 -1.74
CA LEU A 216 -8.35 -20.53 -0.57
C LEU A 216 -8.75 -19.09 -0.90
N LEU A 217 -8.59 -18.64 -2.15
CA LEU A 217 -8.79 -17.27 -2.59
C LEU A 217 -9.55 -17.28 -3.94
N PRO A 218 -10.81 -17.73 -3.95
CA PRO A 218 -11.63 -17.71 -5.15
C PRO A 218 -11.90 -16.26 -5.60
N ASP A 219 -12.15 -16.07 -6.89
CA ASP A 219 -12.37 -14.76 -7.53
C ASP A 219 -13.50 -13.94 -6.90
N TRP A 220 -14.62 -14.60 -6.53
CA TRP A 220 -15.75 -13.93 -5.88
C TRP A 220 -15.38 -13.23 -4.57
N LEU A 221 -14.29 -13.67 -3.92
CA LEU A 221 -13.81 -13.07 -2.68
C LEU A 221 -13.37 -11.61 -2.87
N ALA A 222 -13.11 -11.17 -4.11
CA ALA A 222 -12.81 -9.77 -4.42
C ALA A 222 -13.90 -8.82 -3.91
N TRP A 223 -15.16 -9.23 -3.89
CA TRP A 223 -16.28 -8.45 -3.36
C TRP A 223 -16.23 -8.23 -1.85
N ALA A 224 -15.45 -9.04 -1.12
CA ALA A 224 -15.22 -8.87 0.30
C ALA A 224 -14.11 -7.85 0.64
N ALA A 225 -13.52 -7.16 -0.36
CA ALA A 225 -12.49 -6.14 -0.13
C ALA A 225 -12.88 -5.06 0.89
N PRO A 226 -14.13 -4.54 0.95
CA PRO A 226 -14.53 -3.60 2.01
C PRO A 226 -14.49 -4.21 3.42
N VAL A 227 -14.79 -5.50 3.54
CA VAL A 227 -14.71 -6.22 4.84
C VAL A 227 -13.26 -6.34 5.27
N ALA A 228 -12.36 -6.70 4.34
CA ALA A 228 -10.93 -6.75 4.59
C ALA A 228 -10.37 -5.37 5.03
N ALA A 229 -10.79 -4.29 4.36
CA ALA A 229 -10.43 -2.93 4.75
C ALA A 229 -10.92 -2.59 6.16
N THR A 230 -12.17 -2.93 6.49
CA THR A 230 -12.74 -2.71 7.83
C THR A 230 -11.97 -3.47 8.90
N TRP A 231 -11.58 -4.72 8.64
CA TRP A 231 -10.74 -5.52 9.52
C TRP A 231 -9.40 -4.84 9.81
N VAL A 232 -8.69 -4.40 8.78
CA VAL A 232 -7.39 -3.72 8.93
C VAL A 232 -7.54 -2.43 9.72
N TRP A 233 -8.59 -1.64 9.47
CA TRP A 233 -8.84 -0.41 10.21
C TRP A 233 -9.23 -0.65 11.67
N ALA A 234 -9.96 -1.72 11.96
CA ALA A 234 -10.25 -2.11 13.35
C ALA A 234 -8.96 -2.43 14.10
N ALA A 235 -8.06 -3.23 13.50
CA ALA A 235 -6.75 -3.53 14.05
C ALA A 235 -5.88 -2.27 14.18
N ALA A 236 -5.88 -1.40 13.17
CA ALA A 236 -5.12 -0.16 13.15
C ALA A 236 -5.52 0.78 14.28
N LEU A 237 -6.81 1.03 14.44
CA LEU A 237 -7.32 1.90 15.50
C LEU A 237 -7.11 1.30 16.89
N PHE A 238 -7.19 -0.01 17.02
CA PHE A 238 -6.89 -0.70 18.26
C PHE A 238 -5.41 -0.52 18.66
N LEU A 239 -4.48 -0.84 17.75
CA LEU A 239 -3.04 -0.67 17.98
C LEU A 239 -2.66 0.80 18.22
N TRP A 240 -3.25 1.71 17.46
CA TRP A 240 -3.04 3.14 17.65
C TRP A 240 -3.48 3.62 19.04
N ARG A 241 -4.67 3.21 19.49
CA ARG A 241 -5.17 3.54 20.83
C ARG A 241 -4.31 2.97 21.95
N LEU A 242 -3.85 1.73 21.79
CA LEU A 242 -2.93 1.12 22.75
C LEU A 242 -1.61 1.87 22.79
N GLY A 243 -1.02 2.16 21.61
CA GLY A 243 0.25 2.86 21.48
C GLY A 243 0.22 4.26 22.08
N THR A 244 -0.80 5.06 21.76
CA THR A 244 -0.94 6.42 22.32
C THR A 244 -1.13 6.44 23.83
N ARG A 245 -1.75 5.40 24.42
CA ARG A 245 -1.89 5.26 25.88
C ARG A 245 -0.59 4.79 26.54
N HIS A 246 0.27 4.10 25.82
CA HIS A 246 1.56 3.62 26.33
C HIS A 246 2.63 4.73 26.33
N TYR A 247 2.46 5.74 25.50
CA TYR A 247 3.43 6.84 25.43
C TYR A 247 3.44 7.69 26.71
N GLN A 248 4.61 7.80 27.35
CA GLN A 248 4.81 8.49 28.64
C GLN A 248 5.50 9.86 28.52
N GLY A 249 5.74 10.34 27.28
CA GLY A 249 6.48 11.59 27.06
C GLY A 249 8.00 11.43 27.13
N GLY A 250 8.73 12.35 26.49
CA GLY A 250 10.21 12.34 26.47
C GLY A 250 10.89 12.92 27.72
N GLY A 251 10.17 13.16 28.81
CA GLY A 251 10.63 13.84 30.02
C GLY A 251 10.79 12.96 31.26
N GLY A 252 10.95 11.63 31.09
CA GLY A 252 11.23 10.71 32.19
C GLY A 252 12.71 10.38 32.32
#